data_801a1f77fc17e19d8c94145cfcf4cdd7
#
_entry.id   801a1f77fc17e19d8c94145cfcf4cdd7
#
_cell.length_a   1.000
_cell.length_b   1.000
_cell.length_c   1.000
_cell.angle_alpha   90.00
_cell.angle_beta   90.00
_cell.angle_gamma   90.00
#
_symmetry.space_group_name_H-M   'P 1'
#
loop_
_entity.id
_entity.type
_entity.pdbx_description
1 polymer ?
#
loop_
_entity_poly.entity_id
_entity_poly.type
_entity_poly.pdbx_seq_one_letter_code
_entity_poly.pdbx_strand_id
1 'polypeptide(L)'
;MRRGYARAEERNAAVRAQLEPLGPEERPRPLVIAAALAALLAIANVVAWAAGLDVEGKKPGAFGVLLFAVLMLLAARGMWERRYWAVLGFEALLAITLCIAALSLLVASNVAAVVLCVAILGPVGWLFWKLIRVMGRLQAPQRVR
;
A
#
# COMPACT_ATOMS: atom_id res chain seq x y z
N MET A 1 10.70 30.50 -14.63
CA MET A 1 10.31 29.29 -13.85
C MET A 1 8.95 29.39 -13.13
N ARG A 2 8.52 30.54 -12.56
CA ARG A 2 7.22 30.69 -11.85
C ARG A 2 5.96 30.39 -12.69
N ARG A 3 5.94 30.68 -13.99
CA ARG A 3 4.77 30.43 -14.86
C ARG A 3 4.46 28.93 -15.11
N GLY A 4 5.45 28.06 -15.04
CA GLY A 4 5.24 26.62 -15.19
C GLY A 4 4.55 25.99 -13.98
N TYR A 5 4.95 26.41 -12.78
CA TYR A 5 4.33 25.93 -11.54
C TYR A 5 2.88 26.41 -11.40
N ALA A 6 2.58 27.67 -11.76
CA ALA A 6 1.21 28.19 -11.71
C ALA A 6 0.27 27.40 -12.63
N ARG A 7 0.69 27.05 -13.85
CA ARG A 7 -0.11 26.23 -14.78
C ARG A 7 -0.30 24.80 -14.30
N ALA A 8 0.72 24.21 -13.64
CA ALA A 8 0.61 22.87 -13.07
C ALA A 8 -0.36 22.89 -11.88
N GLU A 9 -0.33 23.93 -11.06
CA GLU A 9 -1.20 24.10 -9.90
C GLU A 9 -2.67 24.34 -10.33
N GLU A 10 -2.92 25.15 -11.37
CA GLU A 10 -4.24 25.33 -11.97
C GLU A 10 -4.81 24.02 -12.53
N ARG A 11 -4.00 23.22 -13.24
CA ARG A 11 -4.43 21.90 -13.72
C ARG A 11 -4.75 20.95 -12.57
N ASN A 12 -3.90 20.92 -11.55
CA ASN A 12 -4.10 20.09 -10.38
C ASN A 12 -5.35 20.50 -9.60
N ALA A 13 -5.60 21.82 -9.50
CA ALA A 13 -6.82 22.35 -8.89
C ALA A 13 -8.08 21.98 -9.70
N ALA A 14 -8.02 22.07 -11.03
CA ALA A 14 -9.12 21.69 -11.91
C ALA A 14 -9.43 20.20 -11.82
N VAL A 15 -8.40 19.33 -11.79
CA VAL A 15 -8.56 17.87 -11.59
C VAL A 15 -9.14 17.58 -10.22
N ARG A 16 -8.64 18.23 -9.16
CA ARG A 16 -9.18 18.06 -7.80
C ARG A 16 -10.64 18.50 -7.69
N ALA A 17 -11.04 19.55 -8.40
CA ALA A 17 -12.42 20.00 -8.41
C ALA A 17 -13.39 19.03 -9.09
N GLN A 18 -12.89 18.17 -9.99
CA GLN A 18 -13.66 17.12 -10.65
C GLN A 18 -13.75 15.81 -9.83
N LEU A 19 -12.88 15.65 -8.81
CA LEU A 19 -12.93 14.48 -7.95
C LEU A 19 -14.11 14.62 -6.96
N GLU A 20 -14.99 13.64 -6.98
CA GLU A 20 -16.03 13.54 -5.95
C GLU A 20 -15.37 13.19 -4.60
N PRO A 21 -15.54 14.04 -3.56
CA PRO A 21 -15.05 13.72 -2.23
C PRO A 21 -15.74 12.45 -1.71
N LEU A 22 -15.00 11.67 -0.92
CA LEU A 22 -15.56 10.49 -0.28
C LEU A 22 -16.67 10.89 0.70
N GLY A 23 -17.81 10.22 0.60
CA GLY A 23 -18.90 10.37 1.57
C GLY A 23 -18.45 10.02 3.00
N PRO A 24 -19.15 10.51 4.04
CA PRO A 24 -18.75 10.35 5.45
C PRO A 24 -18.63 8.88 5.87
N GLU A 25 -19.37 7.97 5.24
CA GLU A 25 -19.32 6.53 5.51
C GLU A 25 -18.78 5.69 4.34
N GLU A 26 -18.46 6.32 3.22
CA GLU A 26 -17.98 5.62 2.03
C GLU A 26 -16.58 5.03 2.28
N ARG A 27 -16.47 3.70 2.16
CA ARG A 27 -15.21 2.97 2.23
C ARG A 27 -14.92 2.31 0.89
N PRO A 28 -14.04 2.88 0.08
CA PRO A 28 -13.68 2.29 -1.19
C PRO A 28 -13.13 0.88 -1.01
N ARG A 29 -13.60 -0.07 -1.83
CA ARG A 29 -13.15 -1.47 -1.78
C ARG A 29 -11.61 -1.64 -1.74
N PRO A 30 -10.82 -0.89 -2.54
CA PRO A 30 -9.36 -1.01 -2.46
C PRO A 30 -8.78 -0.69 -1.09
N LEU A 31 -9.38 0.26 -0.37
CA LEU A 31 -8.96 0.63 0.99
C LEU A 31 -9.24 -0.48 2.00
N VAL A 32 -10.41 -1.12 1.89
CA VAL A 32 -10.77 -2.27 2.73
C VAL A 32 -9.86 -3.46 2.45
N ILE A 33 -9.57 -3.74 1.17
CA ILE A 33 -8.64 -4.81 0.76
C ILE A 33 -7.24 -4.53 1.30
N ALA A 34 -6.75 -3.29 1.20
CA ALA A 34 -5.44 -2.91 1.71
C ALA A 34 -5.35 -3.06 3.24
N ALA A 35 -6.37 -2.63 3.97
CA ALA A 35 -6.45 -2.78 5.42
C ALA A 35 -6.48 -4.26 5.84
N ALA A 36 -7.28 -5.08 5.15
CA ALA A 36 -7.34 -6.53 5.38
C ALA A 36 -6.01 -7.21 5.07
N LEU A 37 -5.36 -6.84 3.97
CA LEU A 37 -4.04 -7.37 3.59
C LEU A 37 -2.97 -7.01 4.64
N ALA A 38 -2.95 -5.77 5.11
CA ALA A 38 -2.01 -5.35 6.15
C ALA A 38 -2.21 -6.13 7.46
N ALA A 39 -3.47 -6.32 7.88
CA ALA A 39 -3.79 -7.13 9.06
C ALA A 39 -3.41 -8.60 8.87
N LEU A 40 -3.68 -9.17 7.69
CA LEU A 40 -3.31 -10.55 7.36
C LEU A 40 -1.80 -10.74 7.37
N LEU A 41 -1.02 -9.80 6.81
CA LEU A 41 0.44 -9.84 6.83
C LEU A 41 0.99 -9.77 8.25
N ALA A 42 0.41 -8.94 9.13
CA ALA A 42 0.79 -8.88 10.53
C ALA A 42 0.59 -10.23 11.24
N ILE A 43 -0.60 -10.82 11.07
CA ILE A 43 -0.97 -12.11 11.70
C ILE A 43 -0.08 -13.22 11.13
N ALA A 44 0.04 -13.31 9.80
CA ALA A 44 0.84 -14.33 9.14
C ALA A 44 2.32 -14.30 9.59
N ASN A 45 2.88 -13.09 9.74
CA ASN A 45 4.26 -12.90 10.19
C ASN A 45 4.47 -13.42 11.63
N VAL A 46 3.55 -13.08 12.55
CA VAL A 46 3.62 -13.55 13.94
C VAL A 46 3.41 -15.08 14.02
N VAL A 47 2.45 -15.61 13.28
CA VAL A 47 2.17 -17.06 13.24
C VAL A 47 3.37 -17.82 12.67
N ALA A 48 3.96 -17.36 11.58
CA ALA A 48 5.15 -17.98 10.98
C ALA A 48 6.33 -18.01 11.97
N TRP A 49 6.55 -16.91 12.68
CA TRP A 49 7.58 -16.85 13.71
C TRP A 49 7.29 -17.79 14.89
N ALA A 50 6.05 -17.83 15.39
CA ALA A 50 5.64 -18.72 16.48
C ALA A 50 5.72 -20.20 16.09
N ALA A 51 5.46 -20.53 14.82
CA ALA A 51 5.61 -21.86 14.26
C ALA A 51 7.08 -22.26 14.03
N GLY A 52 8.04 -21.36 14.30
CA GLY A 52 9.46 -21.61 14.13
C GLY A 52 9.92 -21.66 12.69
N LEU A 53 9.20 -21.02 11.77
CA LEU A 53 9.59 -20.95 10.37
C LEU A 53 10.83 -20.05 10.22
N ASP A 54 11.87 -20.62 9.60
CA ASP A 54 13.12 -19.92 9.34
C ASP A 54 13.03 -19.19 7.99
N VAL A 55 13.61 -18.01 7.94
CA VAL A 55 13.81 -17.27 6.69
C VAL A 55 15.29 -17.40 6.33
N GLU A 56 15.58 -18.04 5.20
CA GLU A 56 16.96 -18.29 4.72
C GLU A 56 17.84 -19.03 5.77
N GLY A 57 17.24 -19.96 6.53
CA GLY A 57 17.96 -20.71 7.56
C GLY A 57 18.29 -19.93 8.83
N LYS A 58 17.72 -18.75 9.01
CA LYS A 58 17.84 -17.94 10.23
C LYS A 58 16.47 -17.66 10.85
N LYS A 59 16.38 -17.81 12.17
CA LYS A 59 15.19 -17.41 12.91
C LYS A 59 15.12 -15.88 12.99
N PRO A 60 14.01 -15.26 12.52
CA PRO A 60 13.84 -13.82 12.67
C PRO A 60 13.85 -13.43 14.16
N GLY A 61 14.50 -12.31 14.47
CA GLY A 61 14.49 -11.78 15.83
C GLY A 61 13.09 -11.34 16.27
N ALA A 62 12.67 -11.72 17.47
CA ALA A 62 11.34 -11.37 18.01
C ALA A 62 11.02 -9.87 17.91
N PHE A 63 12.00 -8.99 18.16
CA PHE A 63 11.82 -7.56 18.05
C PHE A 63 11.41 -7.13 16.64
N GLY A 64 12.07 -7.63 15.60
CA GLY A 64 11.75 -7.28 14.21
C GLY A 64 10.35 -7.77 13.81
N VAL A 65 9.99 -8.99 14.21
CA VAL A 65 8.66 -9.57 13.96
C VAL A 65 7.56 -8.76 14.61
N LEU A 66 7.73 -8.43 15.90
CA LEU A 66 6.73 -7.66 16.65
C LEU A 66 6.62 -6.22 16.13
N LEU A 67 7.75 -5.58 15.83
CA LEU A 67 7.76 -4.23 15.26
C LEU A 67 7.01 -4.20 13.91
N PHE A 68 7.30 -5.15 13.01
CA PHE A 68 6.58 -5.25 11.73
C PHE A 68 5.08 -5.47 11.94
N ALA A 69 4.69 -6.39 12.83
CA ALA A 69 3.29 -6.67 13.11
C ALA A 69 2.55 -5.44 13.65
N VAL A 70 3.16 -4.71 14.60
CA VAL A 70 2.58 -3.47 15.14
C VAL A 70 2.42 -2.41 14.05
N LEU A 71 3.43 -2.20 13.21
CA LEU A 71 3.36 -1.22 12.11
C LEU A 71 2.26 -1.58 11.10
N MET A 72 2.11 -2.87 10.76
CA MET A 72 1.06 -3.33 9.85
C MET A 72 -0.34 -3.19 10.45
N LEU A 73 -0.51 -3.48 11.75
CA LEU A 73 -1.79 -3.29 12.44
C LEU A 73 -2.16 -1.81 12.57
N LEU A 74 -1.18 -0.94 12.85
CA LEU A 74 -1.39 0.52 12.86
C LEU A 74 -1.78 1.03 11.47
N ALA A 75 -1.13 0.54 10.41
CA ALA A 75 -1.48 0.88 9.04
C ALA A 75 -2.90 0.38 8.69
N ALA A 76 -3.24 -0.87 9.05
CA ALA A 76 -4.57 -1.43 8.84
C ALA A 76 -5.66 -0.60 9.52
N ARG A 77 -5.44 -0.26 10.80
CA ARG A 77 -6.36 0.61 11.55
C ARG A 77 -6.46 2.00 10.94
N GLY A 78 -5.34 2.62 10.61
CA GLY A 78 -5.33 3.95 10.00
C GLY A 78 -6.02 3.99 8.64
N MET A 79 -5.88 2.93 7.81
CA MET A 79 -6.62 2.77 6.56
C MET A 79 -8.12 2.57 6.82
N TRP A 80 -8.49 1.81 7.83
CA TRP A 80 -9.88 1.64 8.24
C TRP A 80 -10.52 2.95 8.69
N GLU A 81 -9.76 3.80 9.42
CA GLU A 81 -10.15 5.15 9.83
C GLU A 81 -10.00 6.18 8.68
N ARG A 82 -9.61 5.75 7.48
CA ARG A 82 -9.38 6.60 6.28
C ARG A 82 -8.33 7.68 6.50
N ARG A 83 -7.34 7.41 7.33
CA ARG A 83 -6.24 8.35 7.58
C ARG A 83 -5.28 8.38 6.40
N TYR A 84 -5.08 9.55 5.84
CA TYR A 84 -4.20 9.76 4.69
C TYR A 84 -2.78 9.20 4.88
N TRP A 85 -2.18 9.41 6.06
CA TRP A 85 -0.83 8.93 6.37
C TRP A 85 -0.69 7.41 6.30
N ALA A 86 -1.73 6.68 6.71
CA ALA A 86 -1.71 5.22 6.69
C ALA A 86 -1.80 4.67 5.26
N VAL A 87 -2.62 5.30 4.41
CA VAL A 87 -2.72 4.95 2.99
C VAL A 87 -1.39 5.24 2.30
N LEU A 88 -0.80 6.42 2.52
CA LEU A 88 0.48 6.82 1.96
C LEU A 88 1.62 5.89 2.40
N GLY A 89 1.69 5.55 3.70
CA GLY A 89 2.70 4.64 4.23
C GLY A 89 2.58 3.22 3.67
N PHE A 90 1.36 2.71 3.54
CA PHE A 90 1.12 1.40 2.96
C PHE A 90 1.41 1.40 1.45
N GLU A 91 1.09 2.46 0.74
CA GLU A 91 1.41 2.64 -0.67
C GLU A 91 2.92 2.68 -0.92
N ALA A 92 3.67 3.37 -0.07
CA ALA A 92 5.14 3.35 -0.13
C ALA A 92 5.70 1.93 0.07
N LEU A 93 5.12 1.15 0.98
CA LEU A 93 5.50 -0.26 1.17
C LEU A 93 5.21 -1.10 -0.09
N LEU A 94 4.04 -0.92 -0.71
CA LEU A 94 3.69 -1.60 -1.96
C LEU A 94 4.65 -1.21 -3.09
N ALA A 95 5.03 0.08 -3.20
CA ALA A 95 6.00 0.54 -4.19
C ALA A 95 7.36 -0.13 -4.01
N ILE A 96 7.87 -0.21 -2.78
CA ILE A 96 9.11 -0.91 -2.46
C ILE A 96 9.01 -2.39 -2.83
N THR A 97 7.89 -3.04 -2.49
CA THR A 97 7.64 -4.45 -2.82
C THR A 97 7.64 -4.67 -4.34
N LEU A 98 7.01 -3.78 -5.10
CA LEU A 98 7.01 -3.83 -6.57
C LEU A 98 8.42 -3.66 -7.15
N CYS A 99 9.22 -2.73 -6.61
CA CYS A 99 10.61 -2.55 -7.02
C CYS A 99 11.44 -3.80 -6.74
N ILE A 100 11.34 -4.38 -5.54
CA ILE A 100 12.06 -5.61 -5.18
C ILE A 100 11.62 -6.77 -6.07
N ALA A 101 10.33 -6.96 -6.29
CA ALA A 101 9.82 -8.04 -7.14
C ALA A 101 10.27 -7.87 -8.61
N ALA A 102 10.29 -6.64 -9.13
CA ALA A 102 10.77 -6.34 -10.47
C ALA A 102 12.30 -6.62 -10.61
N LEU A 103 13.10 -6.21 -9.62
CA LEU A 103 14.52 -6.52 -9.58
C LEU A 103 14.78 -8.03 -9.45
N SER A 104 14.01 -8.72 -8.61
CA SER A 104 14.09 -10.17 -8.47
C SER A 104 13.76 -10.90 -9.77
N LEU A 105 12.86 -10.36 -10.59
CA LEU A 105 12.53 -10.91 -11.90
C LEU A 105 13.73 -10.87 -12.85
N LEU A 106 14.56 -9.80 -12.79
CA LEU A 106 15.78 -9.68 -13.61
C LEU A 106 16.85 -10.73 -13.27
N VAL A 107 16.86 -11.21 -12.02
CA VAL A 107 17.84 -12.17 -11.52
C VAL A 107 17.27 -13.59 -11.44
N ALA A 108 15.99 -13.76 -11.80
CA ALA A 108 15.32 -15.05 -11.71
C ALA A 108 15.97 -16.08 -12.64
N SER A 109 16.51 -17.15 -12.05
CA SER A 109 17.26 -18.22 -12.75
C SER A 109 16.40 -19.43 -13.10
N ASN A 110 15.15 -19.49 -12.63
CA ASN A 110 14.24 -20.60 -12.89
C ASN A 110 12.79 -20.13 -13.09
N VAL A 111 11.99 -20.96 -13.74
CA VAL A 111 10.58 -20.66 -14.07
C VAL A 111 9.73 -20.43 -12.82
N ALA A 112 9.98 -21.15 -11.75
CA ALA A 112 9.22 -21.00 -10.51
C ALA A 112 9.42 -19.61 -9.89
N ALA A 113 10.65 -19.08 -9.90
CA ALA A 113 10.93 -17.72 -9.44
C ALA A 113 10.25 -16.68 -10.31
N VAL A 114 10.25 -16.85 -11.64
CA VAL A 114 9.52 -15.95 -12.57
C VAL A 114 8.04 -15.94 -12.28
N VAL A 115 7.42 -17.12 -12.14
CA VAL A 115 5.98 -17.25 -11.84
C VAL A 115 5.64 -16.59 -10.50
N LEU A 116 6.47 -16.77 -9.48
CA LEU A 116 6.26 -16.14 -8.18
C LEU A 116 6.35 -14.61 -8.26
N CYS A 117 7.36 -14.07 -8.94
CA CYS A 117 7.48 -12.62 -9.15
C CYS A 117 6.27 -12.03 -9.89
N VAL A 118 5.81 -12.67 -10.96
CA VAL A 118 4.63 -12.23 -11.71
C VAL A 118 3.37 -12.32 -10.86
N ALA A 119 3.21 -13.39 -10.06
CA ALA A 119 2.09 -13.58 -9.15
C ALA A 119 2.03 -12.50 -8.06
N ILE A 120 3.17 -11.92 -7.66
CA ILE A 120 3.24 -10.78 -6.74
C ILE A 120 2.98 -9.47 -7.48
N LEU A 121 3.66 -9.24 -8.60
CA LEU A 121 3.57 -7.98 -9.37
C LEU A 121 2.16 -7.66 -9.82
N GLY A 122 1.38 -8.65 -10.26
CA GLY A 122 0.01 -8.46 -10.74
C GLY A 122 -0.93 -7.88 -9.67
N PRO A 123 -1.22 -8.61 -8.59
CA PRO A 123 -2.14 -8.16 -7.54
C PRO A 123 -1.65 -6.92 -6.80
N VAL A 124 -0.35 -6.86 -6.47
CA VAL A 124 0.26 -5.72 -5.76
C VAL A 124 0.22 -4.46 -6.62
N GLY A 125 0.57 -4.57 -7.91
CA GLY A 125 0.48 -3.45 -8.86
C GLY A 125 -0.94 -2.97 -9.08
N TRP A 126 -1.91 -3.90 -9.18
CA TRP A 126 -3.33 -3.55 -9.27
C TRP A 126 -3.81 -2.80 -8.02
N LEU A 127 -3.45 -3.29 -6.82
CA LEU A 127 -3.83 -2.66 -5.56
C LEU A 127 -3.19 -1.27 -5.42
N PHE A 128 -1.89 -1.15 -5.73
CA PHE A 128 -1.16 0.10 -5.76
C PHE A 128 -1.85 1.14 -6.65
N TRP A 129 -2.17 0.78 -7.89
CA TRP A 129 -2.88 1.66 -8.82
C TRP A 129 -4.25 2.11 -8.31
N LYS A 130 -4.99 1.20 -7.68
CA LYS A 130 -6.30 1.51 -7.11
C LYS A 130 -6.21 2.44 -5.89
N LEU A 131 -5.17 2.27 -5.05
CA LEU A 131 -4.95 3.12 -3.87
C LEU A 131 -4.57 4.56 -4.27
N ILE A 132 -3.75 4.76 -5.30
CA ILE A 132 -3.45 6.10 -5.83
C ILE A 132 -4.74 6.86 -6.16
N ARG A 133 -5.70 6.20 -6.81
CA ARG A 133 -6.98 6.82 -7.15
C ARG A 133 -7.84 7.15 -5.92
N VAL A 134 -7.80 6.31 -4.90
CA VAL A 134 -8.49 6.56 -3.63
C VAL A 134 -7.85 7.72 -2.89
N MET A 135 -6.52 7.81 -2.91
CA MET A 135 -5.78 8.89 -2.26
C MET A 135 -6.16 10.26 -2.85
N GLY A 136 -6.32 10.35 -4.17
CA GLY A 136 -6.82 11.56 -4.83
C GLY A 136 -8.20 12.01 -4.29
N ARG A 137 -9.11 11.07 -4.04
CA ARG A 137 -10.45 11.35 -3.48
C ARG A 137 -10.41 11.72 -1.99
N LEU A 138 -9.45 11.19 -1.21
CA LEU A 138 -9.25 11.57 0.19
C LEU A 138 -8.77 13.02 0.35
N GLN A 139 -8.07 13.55 -0.65
CA GLN A 139 -7.56 14.92 -0.67
C GLN A 139 -8.53 15.92 -1.34
N ALA A 140 -9.63 15.45 -1.92
CA ALA A 140 -10.61 16.34 -2.54
C ALA A 140 -11.24 17.24 -1.46
N PRO A 141 -11.35 18.59 -1.71
CA PRO A 141 -11.96 19.50 -0.76
C PRO A 141 -13.43 19.09 -0.54
N GLN A 142 -13.81 18.94 0.73
CA GLN A 142 -15.22 18.73 1.07
C GLN A 142 -16.01 19.95 0.61
N ARG A 143 -16.95 19.75 -0.30
CA ARG A 143 -17.92 20.80 -0.66
C ARG A 143 -18.78 21.01 0.58
N VAL A 144 -18.54 22.12 1.27
CA VAL A 144 -19.46 22.62 2.29
C VAL A 144 -20.78 22.91 1.55
N ARG A 145 -21.83 22.16 1.87
CA ARG A 145 -23.22 22.45 1.48
C ARG A 145 -23.79 23.49 2.40
#